data_0086e94518838e405d1ff0ce354e533b
#
_entry.id   0086e94518838e405d1ff0ce354e533b
#
_cell.length_a   1.000
_cell.length_b   1.000
_cell.length_c   1.000
_cell.angle_alpha   90.00
_cell.angle_beta   90.00
_cell.angle_gamma   90.00
#
_symmetry.space_group_name_H-M   'P 1'
#
loop_
_entity.id
_entity.type
_entity.pdbx_description
1 polymer ?
#
loop_
_entity_poly.entity_id
_entity_poly.type
_entity_poly.pdbx_seq_one_letter_code
_entity_poly.pdbx_strand_id
1 'polypeptide(L)'
;MKYFTLKECTYSATAEAKGIDNTPSAEHKAHIVESIETLVDQLREAWEVHCHQAGLGIVGITISSGYRSPALNAAVHGSATSAHCYGYAFDLVPANGKMIEFKHFCRDFLTNHPFDQLISEKEDKKGIPSWMHVGYKHPDGRQHGEFLSMINGGYCDMTE
;
A
#
# COMPACT_ATOMS: atom_id res chain seq x y z
N MET A 1 4.19 -2.38 15.56
CA MET A 1 3.78 -3.14 14.37
C MET A 1 3.21 -4.48 14.82
N LYS A 2 1.93 -4.67 14.65
CA LYS A 2 1.22 -5.88 15.17
C LYS A 2 1.21 -7.02 14.15
N TYR A 3 0.95 -6.69 12.88
CA TYR A 3 0.74 -7.69 11.83
C TYR A 3 1.86 -7.77 10.80
N PHE A 4 2.71 -6.75 10.74
CA PHE A 4 3.78 -6.65 9.75
C PHE A 4 5.13 -6.46 10.42
N THR A 5 6.18 -6.96 9.79
CA THR A 5 7.57 -6.80 10.23
C THR A 5 8.28 -5.76 9.38
N LEU A 6 9.36 -5.18 9.90
CA LEU A 6 10.21 -4.27 9.12
C LEU A 6 10.77 -4.97 7.87
N LYS A 7 11.07 -6.26 7.97
CA LYS A 7 11.54 -7.06 6.83
C LYS A 7 10.52 -7.11 5.71
N GLU A 8 9.24 -7.33 6.02
CA GLU A 8 8.16 -7.31 5.01
C GLU A 8 8.00 -5.92 4.38
N CYS A 9 8.16 -4.86 5.18
CA CYS A 9 8.05 -3.48 4.70
C CYS A 9 9.20 -3.03 3.80
N THR A 10 10.34 -3.74 3.79
CA THR A 10 11.55 -3.37 3.04
C THR A 10 12.00 -4.42 2.03
N TYR A 11 11.35 -5.57 1.99
CA TYR A 11 11.69 -6.63 1.05
C TYR A 11 11.39 -6.22 -0.39
N SER A 12 12.32 -6.54 -1.30
CA SER A 12 12.13 -6.38 -2.73
C SER A 12 12.93 -7.44 -3.49
N ALA A 13 12.22 -8.26 -4.26
CA ALA A 13 12.85 -9.24 -5.15
C ALA A 13 13.75 -8.56 -6.20
N THR A 14 13.35 -7.39 -6.70
CA THR A 14 14.15 -6.61 -7.65
C THR A 14 15.45 -6.13 -7.01
N ALA A 15 15.41 -5.64 -5.78
CA ALA A 15 16.60 -5.21 -5.05
C ALA A 15 17.58 -6.38 -4.84
N GLU A 16 17.06 -7.54 -4.44
CA GLU A 16 17.89 -8.75 -4.28
C GLU A 16 18.53 -9.16 -5.60
N ALA A 17 17.75 -9.26 -6.68
CA ALA A 17 18.25 -9.70 -7.99
C ALA A 17 19.28 -8.74 -8.58
N LYS A 18 19.19 -7.44 -8.30
CA LYS A 18 20.08 -6.41 -8.83
C LYS A 18 21.18 -5.97 -7.85
N GLY A 19 21.23 -6.56 -6.65
CA GLY A 19 22.20 -6.18 -5.62
C GLY A 19 22.03 -4.73 -5.13
N ILE A 20 20.82 -4.22 -5.11
CA ILE A 20 20.50 -2.86 -4.65
C ILE A 20 20.30 -2.89 -3.14
N ASP A 21 21.00 -2.00 -2.42
CA ASP A 21 20.78 -1.78 -1.00
C ASP A 21 19.45 -1.03 -0.79
N ASN A 22 18.48 -1.69 -0.14
CA ASN A 22 17.17 -1.13 0.17
C ASN A 22 16.98 -0.87 1.67
N THR A 23 18.08 -0.66 2.41
CA THR A 23 18.03 -0.36 3.84
C THR A 23 17.52 1.08 4.05
N PRO A 24 16.43 1.28 4.82
CA PRO A 24 15.95 2.62 5.12
C PRO A 24 16.88 3.36 6.08
N SER A 25 16.92 4.69 5.98
CA SER A 25 17.53 5.53 7.00
C SER A 25 16.75 5.40 8.32
N ALA A 26 17.33 5.89 9.43
CA ALA A 26 16.63 5.93 10.72
C ALA A 26 15.31 6.73 10.63
N GLU A 27 15.29 7.84 9.90
CA GLU A 27 14.11 8.65 9.65
C GLU A 27 13.04 7.87 8.88
N HIS A 28 13.42 7.25 7.75
CA HIS A 28 12.47 6.48 6.94
C HIS A 28 11.96 5.24 7.66
N LYS A 29 12.80 4.61 8.47
CA LYS A 29 12.38 3.51 9.35
C LYS A 29 11.30 3.97 10.35
N ALA A 30 11.48 5.16 10.95
CA ALA A 30 10.46 5.75 11.84
C ALA A 30 9.14 6.03 11.10
N HIS A 31 9.20 6.50 9.84
CA HIS A 31 8.01 6.69 8.99
C HIS A 31 7.30 5.37 8.68
N ILE A 32 8.06 4.30 8.41
CA ILE A 32 7.48 2.95 8.21
C ILE A 32 6.71 2.52 9.45
N VAL A 33 7.33 2.62 10.62
CA VAL A 33 6.71 2.24 11.90
C VAL A 33 5.44 3.05 12.15
N GLU A 34 5.49 4.37 11.98
CA GLU A 34 4.33 5.26 12.13
C GLU A 34 3.19 4.87 11.20
N SER A 35 3.49 4.67 9.92
CA SER A 35 2.48 4.32 8.90
C SER A 35 1.81 2.98 9.19
N ILE A 36 2.61 1.98 9.57
CA ILE A 36 2.08 0.64 9.89
C ILE A 36 1.24 0.70 11.15
N GLU A 37 1.74 1.26 12.23
CA GLU A 37 1.04 1.25 13.53
C GLU A 37 -0.21 2.13 13.53
N THR A 38 -0.17 3.26 12.82
CA THR A 38 -1.28 4.22 12.82
C THR A 38 -2.36 3.85 11.80
N LEU A 39 -2.01 3.22 10.68
CA LEU A 39 -2.96 2.98 9.59
C LEU A 39 -3.04 1.51 9.15
N VAL A 40 -1.94 0.92 8.72
CA VAL A 40 -1.98 -0.37 8.00
C VAL A 40 -2.32 -1.55 8.93
N ASP A 41 -1.82 -1.56 10.16
CA ASP A 41 -2.20 -2.56 11.18
C ASP A 41 -3.71 -2.49 11.47
N GLN A 42 -4.27 -1.28 11.58
CA GLN A 42 -5.70 -1.07 11.84
C GLN A 42 -6.56 -1.51 10.65
N LEU A 43 -6.12 -1.20 9.43
CA LEU A 43 -6.77 -1.67 8.21
C LEU A 43 -6.77 -3.21 8.14
N ARG A 44 -5.64 -3.83 8.45
CA ARG A 44 -5.50 -5.29 8.50
C ARG A 44 -6.45 -5.93 9.51
N GLU A 45 -6.56 -5.35 10.71
CA GLU A 45 -7.45 -5.84 11.76
C GLU A 45 -8.93 -5.73 11.36
N ALA A 46 -9.31 -4.60 10.79
CA ALA A 46 -10.67 -4.39 10.29
C ALA A 46 -11.00 -5.32 9.10
N TRP A 47 -10.03 -5.59 8.22
CA TRP A 47 -10.17 -6.55 7.12
C TRP A 47 -10.46 -7.96 7.63
N GLU A 48 -9.78 -8.38 8.70
CA GLU A 48 -10.05 -9.68 9.33
C GLU A 48 -11.50 -9.80 9.79
N VAL A 49 -12.01 -8.78 10.48
CA VAL A 49 -13.42 -8.74 10.92
C VAL A 49 -14.36 -8.80 9.72
N HIS A 50 -14.07 -8.02 8.68
CA HIS A 50 -14.88 -8.01 7.45
C HIS A 50 -14.88 -9.38 6.76
N CYS A 51 -13.73 -10.03 6.63
CA CYS A 51 -13.63 -11.37 6.02
C CYS A 51 -14.44 -12.41 6.78
N HIS A 52 -14.39 -12.38 8.11
CA HIS A 52 -15.17 -13.30 8.94
C HIS A 52 -16.67 -13.06 8.77
N GLN A 53 -17.13 -11.81 8.76
CA GLN A 53 -18.54 -11.46 8.59
C GLN A 53 -19.07 -11.80 7.20
N ALA A 54 -18.25 -11.62 6.16
CA ALA A 54 -18.64 -11.85 4.77
C ALA A 54 -18.30 -13.25 4.24
N GLY A 55 -17.65 -14.10 5.04
CA GLY A 55 -17.25 -15.45 4.62
C GLY A 55 -16.24 -15.48 3.49
N LEU A 56 -15.26 -14.58 3.51
CA LEU A 56 -14.28 -14.41 2.42
C LEU A 56 -13.01 -15.30 2.55
N GLY A 57 -12.96 -16.19 3.53
CA GLY A 57 -11.82 -17.12 3.71
C GLY A 57 -10.67 -16.51 4.52
N ILE A 58 -9.43 -16.76 4.08
CA ILE A 58 -8.23 -16.30 4.80
C ILE A 58 -8.13 -14.77 4.83
N VAL A 59 -7.58 -14.25 5.94
CA VAL A 59 -7.69 -12.83 6.29
C VAL A 59 -6.39 -12.04 6.13
N GLY A 60 -5.31 -12.69 5.74
CA GLY A 60 -3.99 -12.04 5.61
C GLY A 60 -3.94 -10.97 4.53
N ILE A 61 -3.00 -10.05 4.71
CA ILE A 61 -2.62 -9.05 3.70
C ILE A 61 -1.12 -9.17 3.47
N THR A 62 -0.71 -9.22 2.21
CA THR A 62 0.70 -9.19 1.80
C THR A 62 1.09 -7.78 1.37
N ILE A 63 2.24 -7.30 1.84
CA ILE A 63 2.89 -6.10 1.29
C ILE A 63 3.71 -6.56 0.08
N SER A 64 3.25 -6.21 -1.12
CA SER A 64 3.95 -6.55 -2.37
C SER A 64 5.06 -5.55 -2.69
N SER A 65 4.95 -4.32 -2.21
CA SER A 65 6.00 -3.28 -2.27
C SER A 65 5.81 -2.32 -1.11
N GLY A 66 6.85 -2.11 -0.33
CA GLY A 66 6.88 -1.13 0.76
C GLY A 66 7.91 -0.04 0.49
N TYR A 67 8.84 0.15 1.42
CA TYR A 67 9.91 1.13 1.26
C TYR A 67 10.77 0.85 0.02
N ARG A 68 11.14 1.92 -0.68
CA ARG A 68 12.08 1.88 -1.81
C ARG A 68 13.18 2.92 -1.60
N SER A 69 14.43 2.46 -1.60
CA SER A 69 15.56 3.38 -1.76
C SER A 69 15.45 4.13 -3.10
N PRO A 70 16.09 5.29 -3.26
CA PRO A 70 16.08 5.99 -4.56
C PRO A 70 16.55 5.12 -5.72
N ALA A 71 17.58 4.28 -5.51
CA ALA A 71 18.08 3.36 -6.53
C ALA A 71 17.06 2.29 -6.91
N LEU A 72 16.39 1.70 -5.92
CA LEU A 72 15.31 0.72 -6.19
C LEU A 72 14.14 1.39 -6.90
N ASN A 73 13.73 2.57 -6.46
CA ASN A 73 12.64 3.31 -7.07
C ASN A 73 12.91 3.60 -8.56
N ALA A 74 14.12 4.01 -8.90
CA ALA A 74 14.55 4.19 -10.29
C ALA A 74 14.51 2.86 -11.07
N ALA A 75 14.96 1.76 -10.47
CA ALA A 75 15.00 0.45 -11.12
C ALA A 75 13.60 -0.10 -11.44
N VAL A 76 12.58 0.26 -10.65
CA VAL A 76 11.18 -0.14 -10.89
C VAL A 76 10.35 0.95 -11.57
N HIS A 77 11.00 1.99 -12.06
CA HIS A 77 10.38 3.12 -12.77
C HIS A 77 9.31 3.85 -11.95
N GLY A 78 9.55 3.97 -10.63
CA GLY A 78 8.68 4.74 -9.74
C GLY A 78 8.81 6.24 -9.96
N SER A 79 7.79 6.99 -9.54
CA SER A 79 7.84 8.46 -9.56
C SER A 79 8.97 8.98 -8.66
N ALA A 80 9.67 10.03 -9.11
CA ALA A 80 10.72 10.67 -8.33
C ALA A 80 10.21 11.24 -6.98
N THR A 81 8.90 11.49 -6.87
CA THR A 81 8.24 12.00 -5.66
C THR A 81 7.41 10.92 -4.95
N SER A 82 7.73 9.65 -5.17
CA SER A 82 6.99 8.52 -4.60
C SER A 82 7.06 8.50 -3.07
N ALA A 83 5.92 8.37 -2.43
CA ALA A 83 5.80 8.19 -0.98
C ALA A 83 6.46 6.90 -0.48
N HIS A 84 6.62 5.88 -1.34
CA HIS A 84 7.40 4.68 -1.03
C HIS A 84 8.85 4.99 -0.63
N CYS A 85 9.45 6.04 -1.20
CA CYS A 85 10.83 6.44 -0.89
C CYS A 85 10.98 7.06 0.51
N TYR A 86 9.88 7.40 1.15
CA TYR A 86 9.86 8.03 2.47
C TYR A 86 9.33 7.11 3.58
N GLY A 87 8.93 5.87 3.25
CA GLY A 87 8.33 4.93 4.19
C GLY A 87 6.85 5.22 4.47
N TYR A 88 6.18 5.97 3.61
CA TYR A 88 4.80 6.41 3.79
C TYR A 88 3.78 5.68 2.91
N ALA A 89 4.20 4.76 2.05
CA ALA A 89 3.28 4.04 1.16
C ALA A 89 3.59 2.56 1.09
N PHE A 90 2.53 1.77 0.92
CA PHE A 90 2.57 0.31 0.83
C PHE A 90 1.58 -0.17 -0.23
N ASP A 91 2.03 -1.08 -1.06
CA ASP A 91 1.18 -1.78 -2.01
C ASP A 91 0.71 -3.08 -1.38
N LEU A 92 -0.60 -3.26 -1.28
CA LEU A 92 -1.25 -4.32 -0.51
C LEU A 92 -2.03 -5.26 -1.42
N VAL A 93 -1.94 -6.56 -1.11
CA VAL A 93 -2.71 -7.62 -1.79
C VAL A 93 -3.34 -8.52 -0.73
N PRO A 94 -4.67 -8.77 -0.77
CA PRO A 94 -5.31 -9.68 0.17
C PRO A 94 -4.90 -11.13 -0.12
N ALA A 95 -4.57 -11.89 0.92
CA ALA A 95 -4.14 -13.28 0.79
C ALA A 95 -5.23 -14.20 0.20
N ASN A 96 -6.50 -13.85 0.38
CA ASN A 96 -7.63 -14.59 -0.19
C ASN A 96 -7.89 -14.30 -1.68
N GLY A 97 -7.15 -13.38 -2.31
CA GLY A 97 -7.30 -13.02 -3.71
C GLY A 97 -8.56 -12.23 -4.06
N LYS A 98 -9.35 -11.81 -3.07
CA LYS A 98 -10.62 -11.10 -3.25
C LYS A 98 -10.38 -9.61 -3.49
N MET A 99 -9.78 -9.27 -4.63
CA MET A 99 -9.29 -7.92 -4.93
C MET A 99 -10.40 -6.88 -5.03
N ILE A 100 -11.56 -7.22 -5.60
CA ILE A 100 -12.65 -6.25 -5.73
C ILE A 100 -13.27 -5.95 -4.37
N GLU A 101 -13.47 -6.97 -3.54
CA GLU A 101 -13.96 -6.82 -2.17
C GLU A 101 -12.97 -6.03 -1.32
N PHE A 102 -11.67 -6.27 -1.50
CA PHE A 102 -10.62 -5.55 -0.80
C PHE A 102 -10.57 -4.07 -1.21
N LYS A 103 -10.72 -3.77 -2.50
CA LYS A 103 -10.81 -2.39 -3.01
C LYS A 103 -11.96 -1.63 -2.32
N HIS A 104 -13.15 -2.21 -2.32
CA HIS A 104 -14.33 -1.59 -1.70
C HIS A 104 -14.15 -1.43 -0.20
N PHE A 105 -13.60 -2.45 0.46
CA PHE A 105 -13.31 -2.40 1.89
C PHE A 105 -12.31 -1.29 2.23
N CYS A 106 -11.19 -1.18 1.51
CA CYS A 106 -10.20 -0.14 1.75
C CYS A 106 -10.81 1.26 1.59
N ARG A 107 -11.61 1.48 0.56
CA ARG A 107 -12.30 2.76 0.34
C ARG A 107 -13.21 3.09 1.53
N ASP A 108 -14.03 2.15 1.95
CA ASP A 108 -14.98 2.37 3.05
C ASP A 108 -14.26 2.61 4.37
N PHE A 109 -13.22 1.83 4.67
CA PHE A 109 -12.41 1.99 5.87
C PHE A 109 -11.73 3.37 5.91
N LEU A 110 -11.09 3.78 4.82
CA LEU A 110 -10.32 5.03 4.77
C LEU A 110 -11.20 6.29 4.76
N THR A 111 -12.48 6.17 4.45
CA THR A 111 -13.42 7.30 4.52
C THR A 111 -13.43 7.95 5.92
N ASN A 112 -13.14 7.17 6.97
CA ASN A 112 -13.16 7.62 8.36
C ASN A 112 -11.77 7.65 9.03
N HIS A 113 -10.70 7.60 8.24
CA HIS A 113 -9.33 7.59 8.75
C HIS A 113 -8.47 8.61 8.01
N PRO A 114 -7.50 9.26 8.69
CA PRO A 114 -6.53 10.13 8.02
C PRO A 114 -5.58 9.30 7.14
N PHE A 115 -5.46 9.68 5.88
CA PHE A 115 -4.56 9.07 4.90
C PHE A 115 -4.26 10.06 3.78
N ASP A 116 -3.27 9.77 2.94
CA ASP A 116 -2.93 10.61 1.79
C ASP A 116 -3.62 10.12 0.52
N GLN A 117 -3.29 8.94 0.04
CA GLN A 117 -3.84 8.38 -1.19
C GLN A 117 -4.21 6.90 -1.04
N LEU A 118 -5.36 6.54 -1.58
CA LEU A 118 -5.73 5.16 -1.88
C LEU A 118 -5.85 5.03 -3.39
N ILE A 119 -5.03 4.16 -3.99
CA ILE A 119 -5.04 3.98 -5.44
C ILE A 119 -5.35 2.53 -5.77
N SER A 120 -6.41 2.33 -6.55
CA SER A 120 -6.72 1.07 -7.20
C SER A 120 -5.82 0.95 -8.43
N GLU A 121 -4.73 0.18 -8.29
CA GLU A 121 -3.62 0.20 -9.25
C GLU A 121 -3.81 -0.79 -10.39
N LYS A 122 -3.53 -0.32 -11.61
CA LYS A 122 -3.56 -1.13 -12.84
C LYS A 122 -4.87 -1.93 -12.96
N GLU A 123 -5.98 -1.23 -12.89
CA GLU A 123 -7.29 -1.86 -13.04
C GLU A 123 -7.46 -2.52 -14.39
N ASP A 124 -8.09 -3.68 -14.39
CA ASP A 124 -8.56 -4.33 -15.61
C ASP A 124 -9.89 -3.71 -16.11
N LYS A 125 -10.44 -4.27 -17.18
CA LYS A 125 -11.69 -3.80 -17.79
C LYS A 125 -12.92 -3.93 -16.88
N LYS A 126 -12.80 -4.71 -15.82
CA LYS A 126 -13.86 -4.92 -14.81
C LYS A 126 -13.68 -4.05 -13.56
N GLY A 127 -12.68 -3.17 -13.56
CA GLY A 127 -12.34 -2.33 -12.43
C GLY A 127 -11.63 -3.08 -11.29
N ILE A 128 -11.06 -4.26 -11.57
CA ILE A 128 -10.35 -5.07 -10.58
C ILE A 128 -8.88 -4.63 -10.57
N PRO A 129 -8.36 -4.14 -9.42
CA PRO A 129 -6.96 -3.73 -9.34
C PRO A 129 -6.01 -4.92 -9.28
N SER A 130 -4.75 -4.68 -9.67
CA SER A 130 -3.66 -5.62 -9.44
C SER A 130 -3.15 -5.58 -8.00
N TRP A 131 -3.22 -4.41 -7.36
CA TRP A 131 -2.97 -4.18 -5.93
C TRP A 131 -3.62 -2.88 -5.49
N MET A 132 -3.72 -2.68 -4.17
CA MET A 132 -4.15 -1.40 -3.59
C MET A 132 -2.94 -0.66 -3.04
N HIS A 133 -2.66 0.53 -3.57
CA HIS A 133 -1.67 1.43 -3.02
C HIS A 133 -2.29 2.22 -1.87
N VAL A 134 -1.71 2.12 -0.69
CA VAL A 134 -2.13 2.86 0.50
C VAL A 134 -1.00 3.80 0.92
N GLY A 135 -1.20 5.10 0.72
CA GLY A 135 -0.31 6.16 1.17
C GLY A 135 -0.81 6.75 2.48
N TYR A 136 0.02 6.70 3.52
CA TYR A 136 -0.30 7.29 4.82
C TYR A 136 -0.11 8.80 4.79
N LYS A 137 1.06 9.27 4.31
CA LYS A 137 1.39 10.68 4.14
C LYS A 137 2.05 10.93 2.79
N HIS A 138 1.82 12.13 2.25
CA HIS A 138 2.60 12.67 1.15
C HIS A 138 4.06 12.89 1.62
N PRO A 139 5.08 12.89 0.73
CA PRO A 139 6.46 13.20 1.11
C PRO A 139 6.64 14.52 1.88
N ASP A 140 5.76 15.50 1.69
CA ASP A 140 5.76 16.75 2.46
C ASP A 140 5.08 16.66 3.84
N GLY A 141 4.60 15.48 4.23
CA GLY A 141 3.95 15.21 5.51
C GLY A 141 2.44 15.45 5.55
N ARG A 142 1.84 15.94 4.46
CA ARG A 142 0.39 16.20 4.40
C ARG A 142 -0.40 14.94 4.06
N GLN A 143 -1.70 14.96 4.35
CA GLN A 143 -2.66 13.91 4.08
C GLN A 143 -3.83 14.49 3.27
N HIS A 144 -3.95 14.11 2.00
CA HIS A 144 -4.92 14.70 1.08
C HIS A 144 -6.26 13.95 1.02
N GLY A 145 -6.28 12.68 1.44
CA GLY A 145 -7.50 11.86 1.43
C GLY A 145 -8.03 11.59 0.02
N GLU A 146 -7.15 11.32 -0.94
CA GLU A 146 -7.53 11.10 -2.33
C GLU A 146 -7.82 9.63 -2.62
N PHE A 147 -8.95 9.38 -3.31
CA PHE A 147 -9.32 8.06 -3.84
C PHE A 147 -9.16 8.05 -5.34
N LEU A 148 -8.23 7.24 -5.85
CA LEU A 148 -7.87 7.21 -7.27
C LEU A 148 -7.90 5.79 -7.84
N SER A 149 -8.07 5.71 -9.16
CA SER A 149 -7.82 4.51 -9.96
C SER A 149 -6.75 4.79 -11.00
N MET A 150 -5.89 3.80 -11.27
CA MET A 150 -4.97 3.84 -12.40
C MET A 150 -5.43 2.87 -13.48
N ILE A 151 -5.74 3.42 -14.65
CA ILE A 151 -6.25 2.69 -15.82
C ILE A 151 -5.42 3.10 -17.04
N ASN A 152 -4.83 2.13 -17.73
CA ASN A 152 -4.02 2.37 -18.94
C ASN A 152 -2.94 3.44 -18.75
N GLY A 153 -2.29 3.45 -17.57
CA GLY A 153 -1.21 4.39 -17.26
C GLY A 153 -1.66 5.79 -16.85
N GLY A 154 -2.96 6.05 -16.74
CA GLY A 154 -3.51 7.33 -16.30
C GLY A 154 -4.29 7.23 -14.99
N TYR A 155 -4.24 8.29 -14.18
CA TYR A 155 -5.02 8.38 -12.96
C TYR A 155 -6.37 9.06 -13.21
N CYS A 156 -7.40 8.59 -12.51
CA CYS A 156 -8.74 9.18 -12.48
C CYS A 156 -9.35 8.99 -11.10
N ASP A 157 -10.52 9.55 -10.86
CA ASP A 157 -11.29 9.29 -9.63
C ASP A 157 -11.57 7.79 -9.53
N MET A 158 -11.54 7.26 -8.30
CA MET A 158 -11.70 5.83 -8.06
C MET A 158 -13.01 5.31 -8.65
N THR A 159 -12.89 4.28 -9.47
CA THR A 159 -14.04 3.57 -10.05
C THR A 159 -14.75 2.72 -8.97
N GLU A 160 -16.00 2.38 -9.21
CA GLU A 160 -16.77 1.51 -8.32
C GLU A 160 -16.38 0.03 -8.45
#